data_fec4089dcbd530a48de926179bb02164
#
_entry.id   fec4089dcbd530a48de926179bb02164
#
_cell.length_a   1.000
_cell.length_b   1.000
_cell.length_c   1.000
_cell.angle_alpha   90.00
_cell.angle_beta   90.00
_cell.angle_gamma   90.00
#
_symmetry.space_group_name_H-M   'P 1'
#
loop_
_entity.id
_entity.type
_entity.pdbx_description
1 polymer ?
#
loop_
_entity_poly.entity_id
_entity_poly.type
_entity_poly.pdbx_seq_one_letter_code
_entity_poly.pdbx_strand_id
1 'polypeptide(L)'
;MGYHSGLILTLTQDPSSRCPIFRRISQFCKQLFDDNQNTTETTQAGLSLEIVARKHHAISRKQISENAIKVLYRLHKSGYKAYLVGGGVRDILLGLEPKDFDVVTNATPEEIKKLFRNCRLVGRRFRLAHIVFGRDVIEVATLRGHHVDSGEKISKVNAEGRLLRDNVYGTIDEDAERRDFTVNALYYDISDFSIHSYGGGLQDLESRTLRLIGDPQKRYREDPVRMLRAVRFATKLGMNIDKAASEPIYELAPLLQDIPAARMYEEVLKLFFNGQAENNLAMMRDFGLFAPLFPLVDNLLEEDPKGPVNKLVKAIMRNTDERVQADKSVTPAFFYAAMLWYPLSQRADDIALESGLTQYDAFYAAMGDVMEQQCRTISIPRRFSTPAKDIWQLQLRFDRNQGTRAFKFIEHPKFRAAYDLLLLRAEAEGGNVAKSAAWWKSFVEGNEEQRSVIARSVNKGSRNRNNRRRRSPKKAPKAE
;
A
#
# COMPACT_ATOMS: atom_id res chain seq x y z
N MET A 1 18.38 34.20 -11.96
CA MET A 1 18.90 33.76 -13.25
C MET A 1 19.39 32.34 -13.14
N GLY A 2 18.67 31.43 -13.65
CA GLY A 2 19.13 30.45 -14.59
C GLY A 2 19.38 29.06 -14.08
N TYR A 3 18.60 28.16 -14.69
CA TYR A 3 18.76 26.77 -15.09
C TYR A 3 18.25 25.69 -14.12
N HIS A 4 16.97 25.42 -14.22
CA HIS A 4 16.44 24.07 -14.02
C HIS A 4 16.49 23.33 -15.36
N SER A 5 17.51 22.52 -15.55
CA SER A 5 17.58 21.53 -16.63
C SER A 5 16.78 20.30 -16.18
N GLY A 6 15.58 20.13 -16.75
CA GLY A 6 14.80 18.92 -16.60
C GLY A 6 15.53 17.73 -17.20
N LEU A 7 15.87 16.77 -16.38
CA LEU A 7 16.19 15.41 -16.83
C LEU A 7 14.90 14.70 -17.14
N ILE A 8 14.49 14.76 -18.41
CA ILE A 8 13.51 13.83 -18.96
C ILE A 8 14.20 12.47 -19.00
N LEU A 9 13.94 11.64 -18.03
CA LEU A 9 14.23 10.21 -18.09
C LEU A 9 13.32 9.60 -19.17
N THR A 10 13.82 9.59 -20.40
CA THR A 10 13.27 8.76 -21.47
C THR A 10 13.48 7.31 -21.06
N LEU A 11 12.43 6.68 -20.52
CA LEU A 11 12.31 5.24 -20.42
C LEU A 11 12.14 4.65 -21.82
N THR A 12 13.23 4.65 -22.59
CA THR A 12 13.35 3.93 -23.87
C THR A 12 13.92 2.53 -23.57
N GLN A 13 13.14 1.70 -22.91
CA GLN A 13 13.21 0.26 -23.09
C GLN A 13 11.76 -0.24 -23.05
N ASP A 14 11.31 -0.67 -24.22
CA ASP A 14 9.99 -1.29 -24.44
C ASP A 14 9.81 -2.47 -23.46
N PRO A 15 8.91 -2.36 -22.44
CA PRO A 15 8.68 -3.44 -21.50
C PRO A 15 7.94 -4.63 -22.15
N SER A 16 7.47 -4.47 -23.40
CA SER A 16 6.64 -5.45 -24.09
C SER A 16 7.37 -6.74 -24.46
N SER A 17 8.71 -6.80 -24.38
CA SER A 17 9.48 -7.94 -24.83
C SER A 17 9.75 -9.02 -23.77
N ARG A 18 9.47 -8.80 -22.49
CA ARG A 18 9.88 -9.71 -21.40
C ARG A 18 8.76 -10.36 -20.58
N CYS A 19 7.48 -9.99 -20.76
CA CYS A 19 6.38 -10.64 -20.03
C CYS A 19 5.33 -11.21 -20.99
N PRO A 20 5.09 -12.54 -21.00
CA PRO A 20 4.08 -13.16 -21.86
C PRO A 20 2.66 -12.61 -21.66
N ILE A 21 2.38 -12.05 -20.48
CA ILE A 21 1.11 -11.42 -20.13
C ILE A 21 0.87 -10.17 -20.99
N PHE A 22 1.89 -9.36 -21.25
CA PHE A 22 1.74 -8.12 -22.03
C PHE A 22 1.42 -8.37 -23.52
N ARG A 23 1.94 -9.43 -24.12
CA ARG A 23 1.57 -9.82 -25.50
C ARG A 23 0.11 -10.25 -25.63
N ARG A 24 -0.42 -10.98 -24.66
CA ARG A 24 -1.83 -11.39 -24.63
C ARG A 24 -2.77 -10.20 -24.48
N ILE A 25 -2.41 -9.22 -23.64
CA ILE A 25 -3.20 -8.01 -23.40
C ILE A 25 -3.30 -7.17 -24.69
N SER A 26 -2.20 -6.96 -25.41
CA SER A 26 -2.19 -6.19 -26.66
C SER A 26 -3.01 -6.85 -27.79
N GLN A 27 -2.97 -8.17 -27.90
CA GLN A 27 -3.81 -8.89 -28.86
C GLN A 27 -5.29 -8.89 -28.48
N PHE A 28 -5.58 -8.97 -27.20
CA PHE A 28 -6.94 -8.98 -26.67
C PHE A 28 -7.62 -7.61 -26.85
N CYS A 29 -6.91 -6.52 -26.57
CA CYS A 29 -7.42 -5.17 -26.81
C CYS A 29 -7.65 -4.89 -28.31
N LYS A 30 -6.76 -5.34 -29.21
CA LYS A 30 -6.96 -5.16 -30.67
C LYS A 30 -8.22 -5.85 -31.19
N GLN A 31 -8.57 -7.02 -30.68
CA GLN A 31 -9.81 -7.71 -31.05
C GLN A 31 -11.10 -7.02 -30.56
N LEU A 32 -10.99 -6.16 -29.53
CA LEU A 32 -12.13 -5.44 -28.97
C LEU A 32 -12.59 -4.25 -29.84
N PHE A 33 -11.74 -3.70 -30.71
CA PHE A 33 -11.96 -2.41 -31.36
C PHE A 33 -12.08 -2.48 -32.90
N ASP A 34 -12.05 -3.68 -33.49
CA ASP A 34 -12.03 -3.84 -34.94
C ASP A 34 -13.41 -3.61 -35.63
N ASP A 35 -14.50 -3.40 -34.87
CA ASP A 35 -15.83 -3.18 -35.44
C ASP A 35 -16.52 -1.91 -34.89
N ASN A 36 -16.71 -0.92 -35.74
CA ASN A 36 -17.23 0.43 -35.52
C ASN A 36 -18.77 0.47 -35.25
N GLN A 37 -19.33 -0.41 -34.42
CA GLN A 37 -20.77 -0.46 -34.10
C GLN A 37 -21.08 -0.20 -32.61
N ASN A 38 -20.25 0.55 -31.91
CA ASN A 38 -20.54 0.98 -30.53
C ASN A 38 -21.44 2.22 -30.57
N THR A 39 -22.53 2.21 -29.81
CA THR A 39 -23.35 3.41 -29.59
C THR A 39 -22.69 4.30 -28.54
N THR A 40 -22.37 5.54 -28.93
CA THR A 40 -21.86 6.54 -27.99
C THR A 40 -22.96 7.55 -27.68
N GLU A 41 -23.31 7.68 -26.43
CA GLU A 41 -24.26 8.64 -25.89
C GLU A 41 -23.56 9.57 -24.91
N THR A 42 -24.18 10.73 -24.63
CA THR A 42 -23.67 11.63 -23.60
C THR A 42 -24.67 11.69 -22.47
N THR A 43 -24.22 11.48 -21.23
CA THR A 43 -25.09 11.59 -20.04
C THR A 43 -25.56 13.02 -19.83
N GLN A 44 -26.61 13.22 -19.00
CA GLN A 44 -27.13 14.55 -18.65
C GLN A 44 -26.06 15.48 -18.05
N ALA A 45 -25.06 14.93 -17.38
CA ALA A 45 -23.91 15.69 -16.82
C ALA A 45 -22.71 15.80 -17.78
N GLY A 46 -22.83 15.37 -19.04
CA GLY A 46 -21.81 15.54 -20.07
C GLY A 46 -20.74 14.46 -20.12
N LEU A 47 -20.88 13.37 -19.36
CA LEU A 47 -19.95 12.24 -19.42
C LEU A 47 -20.31 11.32 -20.60
N SER A 48 -19.35 11.00 -21.47
CA SER A 48 -19.59 10.08 -22.58
C SER A 48 -19.91 8.67 -22.07
N LEU A 49 -20.96 8.06 -22.63
CA LEU A 49 -21.31 6.66 -22.39
C LEU A 49 -21.11 5.88 -23.70
N GLU A 50 -20.32 4.84 -23.65
CA GLU A 50 -20.15 3.86 -24.71
C GLU A 50 -20.73 2.53 -24.26
N ILE A 51 -21.65 1.95 -25.04
CA ILE A 51 -22.25 0.65 -24.78
C ILE A 51 -21.71 -0.36 -25.79
N VAL A 52 -20.96 -1.34 -25.27
CA VAL A 52 -20.38 -2.42 -26.06
C VAL A 52 -21.22 -3.68 -25.91
N ALA A 53 -21.88 -4.07 -26.99
CA ALA A 53 -22.75 -5.25 -27.00
C ALA A 53 -21.96 -6.55 -26.80
N ARG A 54 -22.64 -7.60 -26.32
CA ARG A 54 -22.03 -8.91 -25.98
C ARG A 54 -21.15 -9.49 -27.10
N LYS A 55 -21.48 -9.28 -28.35
CA LYS A 55 -20.74 -9.79 -29.50
C LYS A 55 -19.39 -9.11 -29.74
N HIS A 56 -19.19 -7.93 -29.16
CA HIS A 56 -18.01 -7.09 -29.38
C HIS A 56 -17.01 -7.05 -28.19
N HIS A 57 -17.17 -7.92 -27.19
CA HIS A 57 -16.20 -8.05 -26.10
C HIS A 57 -16.01 -9.50 -25.66
N ALA A 58 -14.88 -9.78 -25.02
CA ALA A 58 -14.47 -11.13 -24.64
C ALA A 58 -14.85 -11.53 -23.20
N ILE A 59 -15.51 -10.66 -22.41
CA ILE A 59 -15.89 -11.02 -21.03
C ILE A 59 -16.82 -12.24 -21.07
N SER A 60 -16.41 -13.29 -20.36
CA SER A 60 -17.20 -14.50 -20.19
C SER A 60 -17.65 -14.65 -18.73
N ARG A 61 -18.87 -15.13 -18.53
CA ARG A 61 -19.37 -15.48 -17.20
C ARG A 61 -18.47 -16.50 -16.45
N LYS A 62 -17.68 -17.29 -17.17
CA LYS A 62 -16.71 -18.21 -16.59
C LYS A 62 -15.54 -17.51 -15.86
N GLN A 63 -15.30 -16.23 -16.17
CA GLN A 63 -14.29 -15.39 -15.55
C GLN A 63 -14.81 -14.64 -14.30
N ILE A 64 -16.12 -14.72 -14.06
CA ILE A 64 -16.79 -14.10 -12.92
C ILE A 64 -17.05 -15.18 -11.87
N SER A 65 -16.84 -14.91 -10.59
CA SER A 65 -17.07 -15.90 -9.54
C SER A 65 -18.52 -16.38 -9.54
N GLU A 66 -18.74 -17.67 -9.27
CA GLU A 66 -20.09 -18.25 -9.21
C GLU A 66 -20.99 -17.53 -8.20
N ASN A 67 -20.41 -17.06 -7.09
CA ASN A 67 -21.15 -16.34 -6.06
C ASN A 67 -21.58 -14.98 -6.52
N ALA A 68 -20.71 -14.23 -7.25
CA ALA A 68 -21.09 -12.95 -7.86
C ALA A 68 -22.18 -13.13 -8.92
N ILE A 69 -22.08 -14.18 -9.76
CA ILE A 69 -23.13 -14.53 -10.73
C ILE A 69 -24.46 -14.84 -10.04
N LYS A 70 -24.46 -15.62 -8.96
CA LYS A 70 -25.67 -15.92 -8.18
C LYS A 70 -26.33 -14.63 -7.64
N VAL A 71 -25.51 -13.70 -7.14
CA VAL A 71 -25.98 -12.41 -6.62
C VAL A 71 -26.60 -11.57 -7.74
N LEU A 72 -25.89 -11.40 -8.87
CA LEU A 72 -26.36 -10.64 -10.03
C LEU A 72 -27.70 -11.18 -10.55
N TYR A 73 -27.80 -12.48 -10.80
CA TYR A 73 -29.05 -13.08 -11.30
C TYR A 73 -30.20 -13.01 -10.29
N ARG A 74 -29.93 -13.11 -8.99
CA ARG A 74 -30.97 -13.01 -7.98
C ARG A 74 -31.55 -11.61 -7.90
N LEU A 75 -30.70 -10.58 -7.97
CA LEU A 75 -31.14 -9.18 -8.07
C LEU A 75 -31.98 -8.95 -9.34
N HIS A 76 -31.45 -9.36 -10.50
CA HIS A 76 -32.11 -9.20 -11.78
C HIS A 76 -33.49 -9.92 -11.82
N LYS A 77 -33.58 -11.18 -11.38
CA LYS A 77 -34.85 -11.93 -11.33
C LYS A 77 -35.87 -11.33 -10.36
N SER A 78 -35.43 -10.52 -9.40
CA SER A 78 -36.28 -9.80 -8.46
C SER A 78 -36.69 -8.41 -8.97
N GLY A 79 -36.39 -8.08 -10.24
CA GLY A 79 -36.79 -6.82 -10.91
C GLY A 79 -35.80 -5.67 -10.69
N TYR A 80 -34.66 -5.90 -10.08
CA TYR A 80 -33.65 -4.86 -9.89
C TYR A 80 -32.62 -4.88 -11.03
N LYS A 81 -32.12 -3.69 -11.39
CA LYS A 81 -30.92 -3.57 -12.23
C LYS A 81 -29.72 -4.04 -11.44
N ALA A 82 -28.82 -4.81 -12.05
CA ALA A 82 -27.65 -5.36 -11.40
C ALA A 82 -26.45 -5.42 -12.35
N TYR A 83 -25.36 -4.81 -11.95
CA TYR A 83 -24.13 -4.72 -12.73
C TYR A 83 -22.94 -5.23 -11.92
N LEU A 84 -22.05 -5.99 -12.57
CA LEU A 84 -20.69 -6.14 -12.10
C LEU A 84 -19.93 -4.85 -12.41
N VAL A 85 -19.08 -4.35 -11.51
CA VAL A 85 -18.54 -3.00 -11.67
C VAL A 85 -17.07 -2.86 -11.29
N GLY A 86 -16.44 -1.85 -11.88
CA GLY A 86 -15.13 -1.36 -11.41
C GLY A 86 -13.99 -2.32 -11.64
N GLY A 87 -13.24 -2.61 -10.57
CA GLY A 87 -12.01 -3.42 -10.62
C GLY A 87 -12.20 -4.80 -11.24
N GLY A 88 -13.32 -5.47 -10.96
CA GLY A 88 -13.63 -6.80 -11.51
C GLY A 88 -13.76 -6.78 -13.03
N VAL A 89 -14.52 -5.81 -13.58
CA VAL A 89 -14.69 -5.66 -15.04
C VAL A 89 -13.38 -5.28 -15.70
N ARG A 90 -12.69 -4.29 -15.16
CA ARG A 90 -11.40 -3.82 -15.65
C ARG A 90 -10.35 -4.94 -15.69
N ASP A 91 -10.19 -5.67 -14.59
CA ASP A 91 -9.14 -6.70 -14.48
C ASP A 91 -9.43 -7.85 -15.48
N ILE A 92 -10.71 -8.26 -15.68
CA ILE A 92 -11.08 -9.23 -16.72
C ILE A 92 -10.73 -8.71 -18.12
N LEU A 93 -11.03 -7.45 -18.43
CA LEU A 93 -10.71 -6.84 -19.73
C LEU A 93 -9.18 -6.77 -19.98
N LEU A 94 -8.40 -6.60 -18.93
CA LEU A 94 -6.95 -6.66 -19.00
C LEU A 94 -6.38 -8.10 -19.02
N GLY A 95 -7.25 -9.12 -19.02
CA GLY A 95 -6.83 -10.53 -18.97
C GLY A 95 -6.24 -10.95 -17.62
N LEU A 96 -6.51 -10.19 -16.55
CA LEU A 96 -6.13 -10.48 -15.19
C LEU A 96 -7.24 -11.26 -14.48
N GLU A 97 -6.88 -12.01 -13.44
CA GLU A 97 -7.85 -12.65 -12.56
C GLU A 97 -8.25 -11.67 -11.44
N PRO A 98 -9.53 -11.23 -11.36
CA PRO A 98 -9.98 -10.35 -10.29
C PRO A 98 -9.91 -11.04 -8.93
N LYS A 99 -9.44 -10.32 -7.91
CA LYS A 99 -9.48 -10.81 -6.53
C LYS A 99 -10.88 -10.70 -5.93
N ASP A 100 -11.60 -9.62 -6.25
CA ASP A 100 -12.89 -9.27 -5.68
C ASP A 100 -13.88 -8.91 -6.81
N PHE A 101 -15.15 -9.18 -6.56
CA PHE A 101 -16.23 -8.90 -7.50
C PHE A 101 -17.27 -8.00 -6.82
N ASP A 102 -17.27 -6.73 -7.22
CA ASP A 102 -18.21 -5.73 -6.72
C ASP A 102 -19.46 -5.67 -7.59
N VAL A 103 -20.61 -5.63 -6.95
CA VAL A 103 -21.90 -5.52 -7.60
C VAL A 103 -22.56 -4.19 -7.24
N VAL A 104 -23.16 -3.52 -8.22
CA VAL A 104 -24.02 -2.36 -7.97
C VAL A 104 -25.43 -2.65 -8.48
N THR A 105 -26.41 -2.07 -7.78
CA THR A 105 -27.83 -2.27 -8.07
C THR A 105 -28.65 -1.02 -7.72
N ASN A 106 -29.83 -0.88 -8.29
CA ASN A 106 -30.80 0.14 -7.85
C ASN A 106 -31.61 -0.28 -6.63
N ALA A 107 -31.43 -1.52 -6.12
CA ALA A 107 -32.03 -1.94 -4.86
C ALA A 107 -31.38 -1.20 -3.67
N THR A 108 -32.18 -0.75 -2.70
CA THR A 108 -31.69 -0.17 -1.45
C THR A 108 -31.03 -1.24 -0.54
N PRO A 109 -30.16 -0.87 0.40
CA PRO A 109 -29.54 -1.83 1.31
C PRO A 109 -30.54 -2.68 2.10
N GLU A 110 -31.70 -2.10 2.44
CA GLU A 110 -32.78 -2.76 3.15
C GLU A 110 -33.48 -3.80 2.27
N GLU A 111 -33.69 -3.52 0.99
CA GLU A 111 -34.23 -4.45 0.00
C GLU A 111 -33.27 -5.59 -0.27
N ILE A 112 -31.97 -5.29 -0.45
CA ILE A 112 -30.91 -6.31 -0.61
C ILE A 112 -30.91 -7.25 0.62
N LYS A 113 -31.02 -6.68 1.82
CA LYS A 113 -31.06 -7.49 3.05
C LYS A 113 -32.31 -8.39 3.11
N LYS A 114 -33.46 -7.93 2.63
CA LYS A 114 -34.69 -8.75 2.54
C LYS A 114 -34.53 -9.88 1.53
N LEU A 115 -33.83 -9.60 0.41
CA LEU A 115 -33.62 -10.55 -0.67
C LEU A 115 -32.63 -11.65 -0.30
N PHE A 116 -31.57 -11.34 0.48
CA PHE A 116 -30.49 -12.27 0.83
C PHE A 116 -30.45 -12.53 2.32
N ARG A 117 -30.76 -13.79 2.76
CA ARG A 117 -30.69 -14.19 4.18
C ARG A 117 -29.28 -14.10 4.76
N ASN A 118 -28.25 -14.33 3.94
CA ASN A 118 -26.84 -14.27 4.31
C ASN A 118 -26.21 -12.86 4.15
N CYS A 119 -27.05 -11.81 4.09
CA CYS A 119 -26.59 -10.42 3.95
C CYS A 119 -26.32 -9.79 5.32
N ARG A 120 -25.20 -9.06 5.41
CA ARG A 120 -24.84 -8.16 6.51
C ARG A 120 -24.65 -6.76 5.98
N LEU A 121 -25.33 -5.77 6.59
CA LEU A 121 -25.12 -4.37 6.25
C LEU A 121 -23.94 -3.82 7.05
N VAL A 122 -22.95 -3.26 6.36
CA VAL A 122 -21.72 -2.69 6.93
C VAL A 122 -21.53 -1.25 6.49
N GLY A 123 -20.74 -0.49 7.26
CA GLY A 123 -20.43 0.90 6.98
C GLY A 123 -21.43 1.89 7.60
N ARG A 124 -20.88 3.02 8.13
CA ARG A 124 -21.66 4.13 8.68
C ARG A 124 -21.83 5.28 7.69
N ARG A 125 -20.77 5.55 6.92
CA ARG A 125 -20.75 6.63 5.92
C ARG A 125 -21.41 6.17 4.62
N PHE A 126 -21.08 4.95 4.19
CA PHE A 126 -21.63 4.27 3.03
C PHE A 126 -22.15 2.93 3.49
N ARG A 127 -23.43 2.65 3.26
CA ARG A 127 -24.02 1.36 3.57
C ARG A 127 -23.76 0.39 2.43
N LEU A 128 -22.96 -0.64 2.69
CA LEU A 128 -22.70 -1.75 1.79
C LEU A 128 -23.40 -2.99 2.30
N ALA A 129 -23.92 -3.80 1.38
CA ALA A 129 -24.45 -5.11 1.69
C ALA A 129 -23.39 -6.17 1.38
N HIS A 130 -22.87 -6.81 2.41
CA HIS A 130 -21.96 -7.95 2.29
C HIS A 130 -22.77 -9.23 2.25
N ILE A 131 -22.77 -9.92 1.11
CA ILE A 131 -23.43 -11.23 0.94
C ILE A 131 -22.37 -12.31 1.15
N VAL A 132 -22.51 -13.09 2.24
CA VAL A 132 -21.50 -13.99 2.75
C VAL A 132 -21.74 -15.41 2.26
N PHE A 133 -20.78 -15.99 1.55
CA PHE A 133 -20.76 -17.39 1.09
C PHE A 133 -19.56 -18.13 1.72
N GLY A 134 -19.72 -18.56 2.95
CA GLY A 134 -18.61 -19.18 3.71
C GLY A 134 -17.48 -18.18 3.96
N ARG A 135 -16.36 -18.35 3.25
CA ARG A 135 -15.21 -17.42 3.31
C ARG A 135 -15.26 -16.32 2.25
N ASP A 136 -16.09 -16.51 1.23
CA ASP A 136 -16.25 -15.54 0.14
C ASP A 136 -17.31 -14.50 0.49
N VAL A 137 -17.07 -13.24 0.18
CA VAL A 137 -17.98 -12.12 0.43
C VAL A 137 -18.14 -11.33 -0.85
N ILE A 138 -19.39 -11.22 -1.32
CA ILE A 138 -19.70 -10.34 -2.45
C ILE A 138 -20.22 -9.01 -1.90
N GLU A 139 -19.53 -7.93 -2.23
CA GLU A 139 -19.93 -6.58 -1.87
C GLU A 139 -21.00 -6.08 -2.86
N VAL A 140 -22.15 -5.66 -2.33
CA VAL A 140 -23.23 -5.08 -3.13
C VAL A 140 -23.50 -3.67 -2.64
N ALA A 141 -23.33 -2.70 -3.53
CA ALA A 141 -23.64 -1.30 -3.29
C ALA A 141 -24.92 -0.87 -4.02
N THR A 142 -25.66 0.05 -3.43
CA THR A 142 -26.73 0.76 -4.15
C THR A 142 -26.12 1.85 -5.02
N LEU A 143 -26.62 2.02 -6.25
CA LEU A 143 -26.25 3.11 -7.17
C LEU A 143 -26.43 4.46 -6.48
N ARG A 144 -25.44 5.34 -6.59
CA ARG A 144 -25.38 6.61 -5.84
C ARG A 144 -25.72 7.78 -6.74
N GLY A 145 -26.56 8.69 -6.24
CA GLY A 145 -26.92 9.93 -6.90
C GLY A 145 -26.08 11.12 -6.48
N HIS A 146 -26.27 12.24 -7.16
CA HIS A 146 -25.69 13.53 -6.81
C HIS A 146 -26.32 14.09 -5.54
N HIS A 147 -25.52 14.86 -4.79
CA HIS A 147 -26.04 15.66 -3.69
C HIS A 147 -26.84 16.84 -4.26
N VAL A 148 -28.14 16.76 -4.18
CA VAL A 148 -28.99 17.94 -4.34
C VAL A 148 -29.02 18.65 -2.99
N ASP A 149 -28.75 19.95 -2.95
CA ASP A 149 -28.89 20.81 -1.77
C ASP A 149 -30.38 20.98 -1.40
N SER A 150 -31.08 19.87 -1.23
CA SER A 150 -32.41 19.83 -0.62
C SER A 150 -32.20 19.62 0.87
N GLY A 151 -32.52 20.65 1.67
CA GLY A 151 -32.38 20.79 3.13
C GLY A 151 -32.69 19.61 4.04
N GLU A 152 -32.71 18.39 3.56
CA GLU A 152 -32.91 17.19 4.34
C GLU A 152 -31.58 16.51 4.71
N LYS A 153 -31.51 15.97 5.92
CA LYS A 153 -30.34 15.42 6.65
C LYS A 153 -29.65 14.19 6.00
N ILE A 154 -29.73 14.00 4.69
CA ILE A 154 -29.30 12.79 3.97
C ILE A 154 -27.81 12.84 3.61
N SER A 155 -27.29 14.03 3.33
CA SER A 155 -25.86 14.27 3.17
C SER A 155 -25.34 15.35 4.11
N LYS A 156 -24.14 15.18 4.63
CA LYS A 156 -23.44 16.22 5.40
C LYS A 156 -22.09 16.45 4.77
N VAL A 157 -21.83 17.70 4.42
CA VAL A 157 -20.54 18.20 3.97
C VAL A 157 -20.00 19.11 5.07
N ASN A 158 -18.68 19.04 5.36
CA ASN A 158 -18.07 20.00 6.30
C ASN A 158 -17.75 21.33 5.59
N ALA A 159 -17.28 22.34 6.34
CA ALA A 159 -16.94 23.66 5.81
C ALA A 159 -15.87 23.64 4.70
N GLU A 160 -15.04 22.58 4.65
CA GLU A 160 -13.99 22.37 3.65
C GLU A 160 -14.44 21.51 2.45
N GLY A 161 -15.76 21.28 2.28
CA GLY A 161 -16.33 20.53 1.15
C GLY A 161 -16.20 19.00 1.26
N ARG A 162 -15.89 18.43 2.44
CA ARG A 162 -15.79 16.98 2.63
C ARG A 162 -17.13 16.33 2.93
N LEU A 163 -17.44 15.25 2.22
CA LEU A 163 -18.61 14.42 2.42
C LEU A 163 -18.54 13.63 3.74
N LEU A 164 -19.42 13.91 4.69
CA LEU A 164 -19.54 13.21 5.97
C LEU A 164 -20.53 12.04 5.92
N ARG A 165 -21.60 12.14 5.13
CA ARG A 165 -22.55 11.07 4.82
C ARG A 165 -22.92 11.11 3.34
N ASP A 166 -23.11 9.95 2.73
CA ASP A 166 -23.36 9.81 1.29
C ASP A 166 -24.25 8.58 1.04
N ASN A 167 -25.52 8.70 1.43
CA ASN A 167 -26.55 7.68 1.18
C ASN A 167 -27.63 8.21 0.23
N VAL A 168 -27.23 9.07 -0.72
CA VAL A 168 -28.12 9.50 -1.80
C VAL A 168 -28.06 8.44 -2.90
N TYR A 169 -29.20 7.85 -3.23
CA TYR A 169 -29.32 6.83 -4.27
C TYR A 169 -29.72 7.49 -5.59
N GLY A 170 -29.23 6.93 -6.71
CA GLY A 170 -29.38 7.53 -8.01
C GLY A 170 -29.34 6.54 -9.16
N THR A 171 -29.06 7.07 -10.33
CA THR A 171 -28.92 6.31 -11.58
C THR A 171 -27.49 5.74 -11.75
N ILE A 172 -27.32 4.88 -12.74
CA ILE A 172 -25.99 4.36 -13.11
C ILE A 172 -25.08 5.49 -13.62
N ASP A 173 -25.63 6.49 -14.30
CA ASP A 173 -24.87 7.63 -14.82
C ASP A 173 -24.32 8.48 -13.68
N GLU A 174 -25.14 8.79 -12.68
CA GLU A 174 -24.72 9.51 -11.48
C GLU A 174 -23.68 8.73 -10.66
N ASP A 175 -23.82 7.39 -10.55
CA ASP A 175 -22.83 6.54 -9.89
C ASP A 175 -21.47 6.58 -10.63
N ALA A 176 -21.50 6.57 -11.98
CA ALA A 176 -20.31 6.65 -12.81
C ALA A 176 -19.55 7.98 -12.63
N GLU A 177 -20.27 9.09 -12.62
CA GLU A 177 -19.68 10.44 -12.42
C GLU A 177 -18.98 10.62 -11.09
N ARG A 178 -19.41 9.90 -10.06
CA ARG A 178 -18.83 9.96 -8.71
C ARG A 178 -17.61 9.07 -8.52
N ARG A 179 -17.34 8.15 -9.46
CA ARG A 179 -16.17 7.29 -9.41
C ARG A 179 -14.88 8.10 -9.57
N ASP A 180 -13.77 7.48 -9.19
CA ASP A 180 -12.46 8.12 -9.23
C ASP A 180 -11.89 8.17 -10.67
N PHE A 181 -11.70 7.01 -11.30
CA PHE A 181 -11.04 6.90 -12.59
C PHE A 181 -11.95 6.27 -13.63
N THR A 182 -11.78 6.69 -14.89
CA THR A 182 -12.53 6.19 -16.05
C THR A 182 -12.44 4.68 -16.18
N VAL A 183 -11.24 4.11 -15.98
CA VAL A 183 -10.98 2.67 -15.99
C VAL A 183 -11.70 1.88 -14.88
N ASN A 184 -12.27 2.57 -13.89
CA ASN A 184 -13.09 1.99 -12.84
C ASN A 184 -14.59 2.27 -13.02
N ALA A 185 -14.96 3.07 -14.04
CA ALA A 185 -16.36 3.37 -14.39
C ALA A 185 -16.85 2.45 -15.53
N LEU A 186 -16.61 1.16 -15.35
CA LEU A 186 -16.98 0.09 -16.27
C LEU A 186 -18.01 -0.81 -15.59
N TYR A 187 -19.13 -1.02 -16.25
CA TYR A 187 -20.27 -1.79 -15.72
C TYR A 187 -20.63 -2.89 -16.71
N TYR A 188 -20.65 -4.14 -16.24
CA TYR A 188 -21.11 -5.27 -17.02
C TYR A 188 -22.56 -5.59 -16.64
N ASP A 189 -23.49 -5.41 -17.57
CA ASP A 189 -24.91 -5.69 -17.36
C ASP A 189 -25.19 -7.19 -17.46
N ILE A 190 -25.84 -7.75 -16.45
CA ILE A 190 -26.20 -9.16 -16.44
C ILE A 190 -27.46 -9.46 -17.28
N SER A 191 -28.22 -8.44 -17.68
CA SER A 191 -29.46 -8.60 -18.42
C SER A 191 -29.23 -8.94 -19.90
N ASP A 192 -28.32 -8.21 -20.54
CA ASP A 192 -27.98 -8.32 -21.96
C ASP A 192 -26.51 -8.62 -22.23
N PHE A 193 -25.72 -8.66 -21.13
CA PHE A 193 -24.28 -8.91 -21.15
C PHE A 193 -23.47 -7.81 -21.83
N SER A 194 -24.00 -6.60 -21.96
CA SER A 194 -23.26 -5.46 -22.47
C SER A 194 -22.28 -4.87 -21.44
N ILE A 195 -21.29 -4.10 -21.93
CA ILE A 195 -20.40 -3.29 -21.10
C ILE A 195 -20.80 -1.83 -21.29
N HIS A 196 -21.10 -1.13 -20.19
CA HIS A 196 -21.29 0.30 -20.18
C HIS A 196 -19.99 0.94 -19.71
N SER A 197 -19.33 1.72 -20.57
CA SER A 197 -18.07 2.43 -20.32
C SER A 197 -18.31 3.92 -20.25
N TYR A 198 -18.00 4.52 -19.14
CA TYR A 198 -18.17 5.95 -18.93
C TYR A 198 -16.84 6.70 -19.05
N GLY A 199 -16.91 7.90 -19.66
CA GLY A 199 -15.77 8.82 -19.78
C GLY A 199 -14.58 8.30 -20.61
N GLY A 200 -14.83 7.35 -21.54
CA GLY A 200 -13.78 6.76 -22.37
C GLY A 200 -12.93 5.69 -21.65
N GLY A 201 -13.49 5.04 -20.63
CA GLY A 201 -12.75 4.07 -19.80
C GLY A 201 -12.13 2.91 -20.58
N LEU A 202 -12.79 2.41 -21.65
CA LEU A 202 -12.23 1.37 -22.53
C LEU A 202 -11.03 1.88 -23.32
N GLN A 203 -11.12 3.09 -23.88
CA GLN A 203 -10.03 3.73 -24.61
C GLN A 203 -8.82 4.01 -23.68
N ASP A 204 -9.09 4.42 -22.45
CA ASP A 204 -8.05 4.64 -21.43
C ASP A 204 -7.38 3.34 -21.01
N LEU A 205 -8.09 2.20 -20.98
CA LEU A 205 -7.49 0.88 -20.78
C LEU A 205 -6.54 0.52 -21.93
N GLU A 206 -6.97 0.76 -23.17
CA GLU A 206 -6.16 0.47 -24.38
C GLU A 206 -4.89 1.34 -24.41
N SER A 207 -5.03 2.65 -24.21
CA SER A 207 -3.93 3.62 -24.22
C SER A 207 -3.07 3.58 -22.94
N ARG A 208 -3.42 2.73 -21.97
CA ARG A 208 -2.78 2.66 -20.66
C ARG A 208 -2.72 4.00 -19.93
N THR A 209 -3.78 4.75 -20.02
CA THR A 209 -3.93 6.06 -19.39
C THR A 209 -4.82 5.95 -18.17
N LEU A 210 -4.37 6.48 -17.04
CA LEU A 210 -5.17 6.60 -15.82
C LEU A 210 -5.74 8.01 -15.74
N ARG A 211 -7.00 8.17 -16.13
CA ARG A 211 -7.71 9.45 -16.17
C ARG A 211 -8.68 9.57 -15.02
N LEU A 212 -8.65 10.71 -14.31
CA LEU A 212 -9.60 11.04 -13.26
C LEU A 212 -10.92 11.53 -13.89
N ILE A 213 -12.05 11.10 -13.35
CA ILE A 213 -13.37 11.56 -13.79
C ILE A 213 -13.66 12.93 -13.19
N GLY A 214 -14.05 13.88 -14.03
CA GLY A 214 -14.33 15.26 -13.65
C GLY A 214 -13.06 16.12 -13.54
N ASP A 215 -13.18 17.30 -12.94
CA ASP A 215 -12.07 18.24 -12.77
C ASP A 215 -11.09 17.75 -11.70
N PRO A 216 -9.81 17.49 -12.03
CA PRO A 216 -8.85 16.92 -11.08
C PRO A 216 -8.59 17.78 -9.85
N GLN A 217 -8.51 19.11 -10.00
CA GLN A 217 -8.32 20.04 -8.88
C GLN A 217 -9.46 19.89 -7.86
N LYS A 218 -10.69 19.93 -8.34
CA LYS A 218 -11.90 19.78 -7.50
C LYS A 218 -11.95 18.39 -6.87
N ARG A 219 -11.71 17.35 -7.65
CA ARG A 219 -11.81 15.95 -7.21
C ARG A 219 -10.77 15.59 -6.14
N TYR A 220 -9.56 16.11 -6.24
CA TYR A 220 -8.53 15.90 -5.21
C TYR A 220 -8.82 16.70 -3.93
N ARG A 221 -9.41 17.89 -4.02
CA ARG A 221 -9.86 18.65 -2.83
C ARG A 221 -11.04 17.98 -2.12
N GLU A 222 -11.97 17.38 -2.87
CA GLU A 222 -13.08 16.58 -2.31
C GLU A 222 -12.56 15.37 -1.52
N ASP A 223 -11.57 14.66 -2.06
CA ASP A 223 -10.96 13.49 -1.44
C ASP A 223 -9.47 13.36 -1.83
N PRO A 224 -8.55 13.92 -1.01
CA PRO A 224 -7.11 13.86 -1.27
C PRO A 224 -6.55 12.45 -1.40
N VAL A 225 -7.21 11.43 -0.82
CA VAL A 225 -6.80 10.02 -0.96
C VAL A 225 -6.82 9.55 -2.42
N ARG A 226 -7.57 10.22 -3.30
CA ARG A 226 -7.54 9.92 -4.74
C ARG A 226 -6.15 10.07 -5.36
N MET A 227 -5.29 10.96 -4.83
CA MET A 227 -3.89 11.08 -5.26
C MET A 227 -3.09 9.80 -4.96
N LEU A 228 -3.24 9.24 -3.75
CA LEU A 228 -2.63 7.96 -3.39
C LEU A 228 -3.18 6.80 -4.23
N ARG A 229 -4.48 6.84 -4.52
CA ARG A 229 -5.13 5.85 -5.40
C ARG A 229 -4.63 5.94 -6.84
N ALA A 230 -4.35 7.17 -7.34
CA ALA A 230 -3.76 7.37 -8.66
C ALA A 230 -2.39 6.68 -8.75
N VAL A 231 -1.50 6.93 -7.80
CA VAL A 231 -0.20 6.24 -7.73
C VAL A 231 -0.38 4.72 -7.69
N ARG A 232 -1.21 4.23 -6.79
CA ARG A 232 -1.43 2.78 -6.62
C ARG A 232 -1.99 2.11 -7.87
N PHE A 233 -2.93 2.73 -8.58
CA PHE A 233 -3.47 2.16 -9.80
C PHE A 233 -2.49 2.28 -10.96
N ALA A 234 -1.78 3.39 -11.09
CA ALA A 234 -0.76 3.57 -12.11
C ALA A 234 0.31 2.47 -12.02
N THR A 235 0.85 2.22 -10.85
CA THR A 235 1.88 1.19 -10.63
C THR A 235 1.32 -0.23 -10.77
N LYS A 236 0.14 -0.52 -10.16
CA LYS A 236 -0.48 -1.85 -10.22
C LYS A 236 -0.83 -2.27 -11.64
N LEU A 237 -1.31 -1.33 -12.45
CA LEU A 237 -1.85 -1.61 -13.80
C LEU A 237 -0.82 -1.31 -14.90
N GLY A 238 0.34 -0.74 -14.57
CA GLY A 238 1.32 -0.29 -15.55
C GLY A 238 0.77 0.80 -16.46
N MET A 239 0.05 1.77 -15.88
CA MET A 239 -0.58 2.88 -16.60
C MET A 239 0.11 4.20 -16.28
N ASN A 240 0.06 5.15 -17.21
CA ASN A 240 0.51 6.52 -17.00
C ASN A 240 -0.65 7.37 -16.46
N ILE A 241 -0.40 8.17 -15.43
CA ILE A 241 -1.40 9.13 -14.96
C ILE A 241 -1.52 10.23 -16.02
N ASP A 242 -2.76 10.52 -16.43
CA ASP A 242 -3.05 11.60 -17.38
C ASP A 242 -2.46 12.93 -16.89
N LYS A 243 -1.95 13.75 -17.81
CA LYS A 243 -1.26 14.99 -17.47
C LYS A 243 -2.13 15.93 -16.63
N ALA A 244 -3.40 16.10 -17.03
CA ALA A 244 -4.35 16.94 -16.29
C ALA A 244 -4.60 16.42 -14.86
N ALA A 245 -4.47 15.11 -14.63
CA ALA A 245 -4.63 14.49 -13.30
C ALA A 245 -3.32 14.49 -12.50
N SER A 246 -2.14 14.46 -13.15
CA SER A 246 -0.85 14.42 -12.45
C SER A 246 -0.37 15.80 -12.00
N GLU A 247 -0.55 16.84 -12.80
CA GLU A 247 -0.07 18.20 -12.50
C GLU A 247 -0.59 18.75 -11.16
N PRO A 248 -1.89 18.63 -10.82
CA PRO A 248 -2.39 19.16 -9.55
C PRO A 248 -1.87 18.43 -8.31
N ILE A 249 -1.34 17.20 -8.45
CA ILE A 249 -0.88 16.41 -7.30
C ILE A 249 0.25 17.13 -6.55
N TYR A 250 1.19 17.77 -7.27
CA TYR A 250 2.32 18.49 -6.67
C TYR A 250 1.86 19.59 -5.70
N GLU A 251 0.85 20.35 -6.10
CA GLU A 251 0.29 21.44 -5.28
C GLU A 251 -0.57 20.90 -4.13
N LEU A 252 -1.33 19.83 -4.38
CA LEU A 252 -2.38 19.35 -3.47
C LEU A 252 -1.91 18.23 -2.52
N ALA A 253 -0.70 17.70 -2.68
CA ALA A 253 -0.14 16.68 -1.81
C ALA A 253 -0.23 17.00 -0.30
N PRO A 254 0.01 18.25 0.16
CA PRO A 254 -0.14 18.60 1.58
C PRO A 254 -1.53 18.37 2.17
N LEU A 255 -2.59 18.34 1.36
CA LEU A 255 -3.95 18.04 1.83
C LEU A 255 -4.11 16.65 2.44
N LEU A 256 -3.15 15.74 2.21
CA LEU A 256 -3.12 14.44 2.87
C LEU A 256 -2.98 14.55 4.39
N GLN A 257 -2.38 15.61 4.90
CA GLN A 257 -2.23 15.85 6.34
C GLN A 257 -3.57 16.01 7.06
N ASP A 258 -4.60 16.44 6.33
CA ASP A 258 -5.95 16.62 6.87
C ASP A 258 -6.77 15.33 6.88
N ILE A 259 -6.27 14.24 6.32
CA ILE A 259 -7.01 12.97 6.28
C ILE A 259 -6.88 12.24 7.63
N PRO A 260 -7.96 11.66 8.16
CA PRO A 260 -7.89 10.90 9.40
C PRO A 260 -6.82 9.81 9.36
N ALA A 261 -5.94 9.79 10.36
CA ALA A 261 -4.79 8.89 10.44
C ALA A 261 -5.18 7.40 10.34
N ALA A 262 -6.38 7.02 10.78
CA ALA A 262 -6.89 5.66 10.63
C ALA A 262 -7.13 5.29 9.15
N ARG A 263 -7.63 6.23 8.34
CA ARG A 263 -7.80 6.04 6.90
C ARG A 263 -6.45 5.94 6.19
N MET A 264 -5.48 6.78 6.61
CA MET A 264 -4.11 6.73 6.07
C MET A 264 -3.43 5.39 6.34
N TYR A 265 -3.67 4.79 7.51
CA TYR A 265 -3.17 3.44 7.81
C TYR A 265 -3.66 2.40 6.79
N GLU A 266 -4.94 2.42 6.44
CA GLU A 266 -5.51 1.50 5.44
C GLU A 266 -4.92 1.71 4.04
N GLU A 267 -4.73 2.96 3.63
CA GLU A 267 -4.15 3.26 2.32
C GLU A 267 -2.65 2.89 2.25
N VAL A 268 -1.88 3.08 3.33
CA VAL A 268 -0.48 2.63 3.41
C VAL A 268 -0.37 1.11 3.21
N LEU A 269 -1.27 0.33 3.83
CA LEU A 269 -1.28 -1.12 3.60
C LEU A 269 -1.57 -1.47 2.13
N LYS A 270 -2.51 -0.76 1.49
CA LYS A 270 -2.83 -0.97 0.07
C LYS A 270 -1.71 -0.55 -0.86
N LEU A 271 -0.93 0.48 -0.49
CA LEU A 271 0.20 0.98 -1.28
C LEU A 271 1.40 0.04 -1.21
N PHE A 272 1.78 -0.39 -0.01
CA PHE A 272 3.04 -1.09 0.17
C PHE A 272 2.93 -2.62 0.27
N PHE A 273 1.71 -3.19 0.43
CA PHE A 273 1.53 -4.65 0.56
C PHE A 273 0.80 -5.27 -0.64
N ASN A 274 1.01 -4.69 -1.83
CA ASN A 274 0.41 -5.17 -3.08
C ASN A 274 1.42 -5.74 -4.09
N GLY A 275 2.70 -5.80 -3.74
CA GLY A 275 3.79 -6.27 -4.61
C GLY A 275 4.33 -5.21 -5.57
N GLN A 276 4.08 -3.91 -5.28
CA GLN A 276 4.55 -2.75 -6.04
C GLN A 276 5.09 -1.64 -5.12
N ALA A 277 5.62 -2.02 -3.95
CA ALA A 277 6.03 -1.06 -2.92
C ALA A 277 7.17 -0.15 -3.41
N GLU A 278 8.14 -0.70 -4.14
CA GLU A 278 9.27 0.06 -4.68
C GLU A 278 8.82 1.10 -5.71
N ASN A 279 7.96 0.71 -6.65
CA ASN A 279 7.41 1.63 -7.66
C ASN A 279 6.49 2.68 -7.03
N ASN A 280 5.66 2.27 -6.05
CA ASN A 280 4.81 3.21 -5.31
C ASN A 280 5.64 4.24 -4.55
N LEU A 281 6.71 3.83 -3.85
CA LEU A 281 7.60 4.76 -3.16
C LEU A 281 8.23 5.77 -4.12
N ALA A 282 8.75 5.31 -5.26
CA ALA A 282 9.39 6.18 -6.24
C ALA A 282 8.41 7.25 -6.75
N MET A 283 7.21 6.83 -7.18
CA MET A 283 6.19 7.74 -7.69
C MET A 283 5.62 8.66 -6.60
N MET A 284 5.44 8.17 -5.37
CA MET A 284 4.99 9.00 -4.24
C MET A 284 6.01 10.08 -3.89
N ARG A 285 7.30 9.79 -3.92
CA ARG A 285 8.34 10.79 -3.67
C ARG A 285 8.41 11.82 -4.78
N ASP A 286 8.28 11.39 -6.03
CA ASP A 286 8.23 12.30 -7.17
C ASP A 286 7.08 13.32 -7.05
N PHE A 287 5.91 12.89 -6.64
CA PHE A 287 4.74 13.75 -6.44
C PHE A 287 4.67 14.46 -5.07
N GLY A 288 5.64 14.28 -4.17
CA GLY A 288 5.60 14.85 -2.82
C GLY A 288 4.54 14.21 -1.89
N LEU A 289 4.00 13.04 -2.25
CA LEU A 289 2.98 12.35 -1.48
C LEU A 289 3.53 11.51 -0.32
N PHE A 290 4.84 11.29 -0.28
CA PHE A 290 5.47 10.47 0.76
C PHE A 290 5.65 11.24 2.07
N ALA A 291 6.08 12.50 2.00
CA ALA A 291 6.31 13.38 3.15
C ALA A 291 5.10 13.49 4.12
N PRO A 292 3.85 13.71 3.63
CA PRO A 292 2.69 13.74 4.52
C PRO A 292 2.42 12.44 5.28
N LEU A 293 2.88 11.29 4.78
CA LEU A 293 2.68 9.99 5.41
C LEU A 293 3.81 9.62 6.37
N PHE A 294 5.05 9.86 5.95
CA PHE A 294 6.27 9.49 6.68
C PHE A 294 7.21 10.69 6.84
N PRO A 295 6.80 11.77 7.50
CA PRO A 295 7.58 13.01 7.56
C PRO A 295 8.97 12.80 8.17
N LEU A 296 9.10 11.97 9.22
CA LEU A 296 10.38 11.68 9.85
C LEU A 296 11.36 10.95 8.92
N VAL A 297 10.84 10.07 8.07
CA VAL A 297 11.66 9.31 7.12
C VAL A 297 12.02 10.17 5.92
N ASP A 298 11.08 10.96 5.43
CA ASP A 298 11.28 11.81 4.26
C ASP A 298 12.33 12.88 4.50
N ASN A 299 12.32 13.53 5.67
CA ASN A 299 13.35 14.49 6.06
C ASN A 299 14.77 13.87 5.97
N LEU A 300 14.95 12.67 6.50
CA LEU A 300 16.25 11.98 6.44
C LEU A 300 16.64 11.55 5.02
N LEU A 301 15.64 11.26 4.16
CA LEU A 301 15.89 10.95 2.76
C LEU A 301 16.31 12.19 1.94
N GLU A 302 15.81 13.38 2.32
CA GLU A 302 16.22 14.65 1.71
C GLU A 302 17.61 15.07 2.17
N GLU A 303 17.97 14.86 3.44
CA GLU A 303 19.30 15.18 3.99
C GLU A 303 20.42 14.34 3.35
N ASP A 304 20.19 13.04 3.14
CA ASP A 304 21.16 12.13 2.50
C ASP A 304 20.51 11.17 1.50
N PRO A 305 20.26 11.64 0.25
CA PRO A 305 19.57 10.86 -0.77
C PRO A 305 20.29 9.57 -1.21
N LYS A 306 21.58 9.42 -0.91
CA LYS A 306 22.39 8.24 -1.27
C LYS A 306 22.88 7.44 -0.05
N GLY A 307 22.56 7.91 1.13
CA GLY A 307 23.01 7.36 2.37
C GLY A 307 22.32 6.06 2.82
N PRO A 308 22.64 5.64 4.04
CA PRO A 308 22.12 4.39 4.58
C PRO A 308 20.60 4.39 4.75
N VAL A 309 19.97 5.55 5.00
CA VAL A 309 18.51 5.67 5.11
C VAL A 309 17.85 5.26 3.78
N ASN A 310 18.31 5.83 2.66
CA ASN A 310 17.77 5.52 1.34
C ASN A 310 17.98 4.04 0.98
N LYS A 311 19.18 3.49 1.27
CA LYS A 311 19.46 2.07 1.03
C LYS A 311 18.52 1.17 1.83
N LEU A 312 18.31 1.47 3.12
CA LEU A 312 17.40 0.70 3.97
C LEU A 312 15.97 0.78 3.47
N VAL A 313 15.44 1.97 3.19
CA VAL A 313 14.07 2.15 2.70
C VAL A 313 13.84 1.39 1.39
N LYS A 314 14.78 1.46 0.43
CA LYS A 314 14.70 0.68 -0.81
C LYS A 314 14.75 -0.82 -0.55
N ALA A 315 15.62 -1.29 0.35
CA ALA A 315 15.72 -2.70 0.73
C ALA A 315 14.42 -3.20 1.39
N ILE A 316 13.76 -2.37 2.23
CA ILE A 316 12.46 -2.71 2.82
C ILE A 316 11.40 -2.89 1.73
N MET A 317 11.32 -1.96 0.76
CA MET A 317 10.32 -2.02 -0.32
C MET A 317 10.54 -3.25 -1.19
N ARG A 318 11.76 -3.48 -1.65
CA ARG A 318 12.13 -4.68 -2.42
C ARG A 318 11.81 -5.98 -1.68
N ASN A 319 12.23 -6.10 -0.42
CA ASN A 319 11.93 -7.28 0.40
C ASN A 319 10.41 -7.48 0.59
N THR A 320 9.66 -6.39 0.71
CA THR A 320 8.20 -6.45 0.82
C THR A 320 7.59 -6.99 -0.48
N ASP A 321 8.02 -6.46 -1.63
CA ASP A 321 7.53 -6.90 -2.94
C ASP A 321 7.88 -8.37 -3.22
N GLU A 322 9.11 -8.79 -2.97
CA GLU A 322 9.56 -10.19 -3.12
C GLU A 322 8.73 -11.15 -2.26
N ARG A 323 8.40 -10.75 -1.02
CA ARG A 323 7.57 -11.58 -0.13
C ARG A 323 6.13 -11.67 -0.62
N VAL A 324 5.53 -10.57 -1.03
CA VAL A 324 4.16 -10.55 -1.56
C VAL A 324 4.06 -11.35 -2.86
N GLN A 325 5.03 -11.22 -3.75
CA GLN A 325 5.09 -11.98 -5.01
C GLN A 325 5.30 -13.49 -4.79
N ALA A 326 5.94 -13.86 -3.66
CA ALA A 326 6.12 -15.25 -3.25
C ALA A 326 4.98 -15.77 -2.34
N ASP A 327 3.83 -15.09 -2.28
CA ASP A 327 2.67 -15.39 -1.41
C ASP A 327 3.02 -15.50 0.08
N LYS A 328 4.11 -14.83 0.51
CA LYS A 328 4.53 -14.77 1.91
C LYS A 328 3.93 -13.56 2.60
N SER A 329 3.48 -13.74 3.84
CA SER A 329 2.94 -12.64 4.63
C SER A 329 4.00 -11.59 4.98
N VAL A 330 3.62 -10.32 4.89
CA VAL A 330 4.38 -9.19 5.43
C VAL A 330 3.59 -8.62 6.62
N THR A 331 4.25 -8.47 7.77
CA THR A 331 3.58 -7.92 8.95
C THR A 331 3.75 -6.41 8.99
N PRO A 332 2.68 -5.62 9.22
CA PRO A 332 2.81 -4.18 9.41
C PRO A 332 3.79 -3.81 10.54
N ALA A 333 3.87 -4.63 11.58
CA ALA A 333 4.83 -4.42 12.68
C ALA A 333 6.28 -4.38 12.21
N PHE A 334 6.67 -5.31 11.33
CA PHE A 334 8.02 -5.34 10.76
C PHE A 334 8.24 -4.14 9.83
N PHE A 335 7.29 -3.86 8.95
CA PHE A 335 7.37 -2.74 8.03
C PHE A 335 7.61 -1.41 8.76
N TYR A 336 6.79 -1.09 9.77
CA TYR A 336 6.96 0.15 10.53
C TYR A 336 8.23 0.14 11.39
N ALA A 337 8.61 -1.00 11.98
CA ALA A 337 9.87 -1.09 12.72
C ALA A 337 11.08 -0.80 11.83
N ALA A 338 11.07 -1.31 10.59
CA ALA A 338 12.15 -1.09 9.66
C ALA A 338 12.17 0.35 9.09
N MET A 339 11.00 0.87 8.69
CA MET A 339 10.86 2.23 8.16
C MET A 339 11.28 3.31 9.16
N LEU A 340 10.95 3.13 10.43
CA LEU A 340 11.21 4.13 11.46
C LEU A 340 12.53 3.88 12.23
N TRP A 341 13.38 2.98 11.74
CA TRP A 341 14.64 2.66 12.42
C TRP A 341 15.58 3.87 12.55
N TYR A 342 15.83 4.59 11.47
CA TYR A 342 16.71 5.75 11.49
C TYR A 342 16.12 6.95 12.24
N PRO A 343 14.84 7.32 12.05
CA PRO A 343 14.18 8.30 12.92
C PRO A 343 14.31 7.96 14.40
N LEU A 344 14.19 6.69 14.78
CA LEU A 344 14.39 6.23 16.16
C LEU A 344 15.83 6.40 16.61
N SER A 345 16.80 6.01 15.78
CA SER A 345 18.22 6.12 16.12
C SER A 345 18.64 7.57 16.34
N GLN A 346 18.24 8.46 15.41
CA GLN A 346 18.51 9.89 15.51
C GLN A 346 17.86 10.50 16.76
N ARG A 347 16.57 10.22 17.00
CA ARG A 347 15.89 10.73 18.19
C ARG A 347 16.52 10.24 19.50
N ALA A 348 17.04 9.02 19.53
CA ALA A 348 17.76 8.49 20.69
C ALA A 348 19.07 9.24 20.94
N ASP A 349 19.82 9.56 19.88
CA ASP A 349 21.04 10.35 19.96
C ASP A 349 20.74 11.78 20.46
N ASP A 350 19.69 12.42 19.93
CA ASP A 350 19.25 13.75 20.36
C ASP A 350 18.88 13.75 21.86
N ILE A 351 18.06 12.80 22.31
CA ILE A 351 17.67 12.69 23.72
C ILE A 351 18.90 12.47 24.62
N ALA A 352 19.84 11.63 24.20
CA ALA A 352 21.07 11.41 24.99
C ALA A 352 21.91 12.69 25.15
N LEU A 353 21.99 13.49 24.06
CA LEU A 353 22.70 14.78 24.07
C LEU A 353 21.98 15.84 24.92
N GLU A 354 20.66 15.95 24.78
CA GLU A 354 19.84 16.97 25.44
C GLU A 354 19.68 16.72 26.95
N SER A 355 19.50 15.45 27.35
CA SER A 355 19.15 15.09 28.73
C SER A 355 20.27 14.49 29.55
N GLY A 356 21.40 14.12 28.92
CA GLY A 356 22.48 13.40 29.58
C GLY A 356 22.15 11.97 29.99
N LEU A 357 21.05 11.43 29.48
CA LEU A 357 20.65 10.02 29.68
C LEU A 357 21.66 9.08 29.04
N THR A 358 21.73 7.85 29.58
CA THR A 358 22.50 6.81 28.89
C THR A 358 21.89 6.54 27.51
N GLN A 359 22.70 6.14 26.53
CA GLN A 359 22.22 5.78 25.18
C GLN A 359 21.12 4.73 25.23
N TYR A 360 21.15 3.84 26.22
CA TYR A 360 20.13 2.82 26.42
C TYR A 360 18.78 3.43 26.84
N ASP A 361 18.79 4.30 27.87
CA ASP A 361 17.57 4.93 28.38
C ASP A 361 16.98 5.91 27.36
N ALA A 362 17.84 6.67 26.67
CA ALA A 362 17.46 7.57 25.58
C ALA A 362 16.77 6.80 24.44
N PHE A 363 17.29 5.62 24.06
CA PHE A 363 16.67 4.78 23.04
C PHE A 363 15.26 4.30 23.44
N TYR A 364 15.06 3.94 24.72
CA TYR A 364 13.73 3.56 25.21
C TYR A 364 12.75 4.73 25.21
N ALA A 365 13.20 5.94 25.56
CA ALA A 365 12.37 7.15 25.45
C ALA A 365 12.01 7.45 23.98
N ALA A 366 13.00 7.43 23.09
CA ALA A 366 12.82 7.67 21.67
C ALA A 366 11.82 6.73 21.00
N MET A 367 11.74 5.44 21.43
CA MET A 367 10.73 4.51 20.92
C MET A 367 9.29 4.98 21.17
N GLY A 368 9.05 5.70 22.26
CA GLY A 368 7.78 6.32 22.58
C GLY A 368 7.48 7.47 21.63
N ASP A 369 8.40 8.42 21.58
CA ASP A 369 8.30 9.67 20.84
C ASP A 369 8.07 9.43 19.34
N VAL A 370 8.92 8.62 18.71
CA VAL A 370 8.85 8.33 17.27
C VAL A 370 7.55 7.60 16.90
N MET A 371 7.13 6.63 17.71
CA MET A 371 5.88 5.91 17.46
C MET A 371 4.66 6.83 17.64
N GLU A 372 4.66 7.70 18.63
CA GLU A 372 3.59 8.67 18.85
C GLU A 372 3.51 9.67 17.70
N GLN A 373 4.66 10.23 17.30
CA GLN A 373 4.71 11.19 16.19
C GLN A 373 4.23 10.57 14.88
N GLN A 374 4.65 9.35 14.55
CA GLN A 374 4.17 8.63 13.37
C GLN A 374 2.67 8.32 13.45
N CYS A 375 2.13 8.02 14.64
CA CYS A 375 0.71 7.75 14.81
C CYS A 375 -0.19 8.98 14.60
N ARG A 376 0.34 10.20 14.61
CA ARG A 376 -0.40 11.42 14.27
C ARG A 376 -0.77 11.45 12.78
N THR A 377 0.11 10.94 11.92
CA THR A 377 -0.13 10.85 10.46
C THR A 377 -0.75 9.52 10.04
N ILE A 378 -0.33 8.40 10.64
CA ILE A 378 -0.80 7.05 10.34
C ILE A 378 -1.10 6.34 11.65
N SER A 379 -2.38 6.10 11.95
CA SER A 379 -2.80 5.46 13.20
C SER A 379 -2.45 3.96 13.21
N ILE A 380 -1.23 3.65 13.67
CA ILE A 380 -0.73 2.27 13.74
C ILE A 380 -1.40 1.55 14.92
N PRO A 381 -2.21 0.49 14.70
CA PRO A 381 -2.87 -0.22 15.78
C PRO A 381 -1.88 -0.83 16.79
N ARG A 382 -2.24 -0.86 18.08
CA ARG A 382 -1.38 -1.38 19.17
C ARG A 382 -0.87 -2.81 18.90
N ARG A 383 -1.67 -3.66 18.26
CA ARG A 383 -1.28 -5.02 17.86
C ARG A 383 -0.08 -5.05 16.92
N PHE A 384 0.30 -3.92 16.28
CA PHE A 384 1.48 -3.79 15.43
C PHE A 384 2.53 -2.86 16.02
N SER A 385 2.14 -1.76 16.68
CA SER A 385 3.11 -0.84 17.29
C SER A 385 3.87 -1.46 18.47
N THR A 386 3.22 -2.30 19.28
CA THR A 386 3.90 -3.04 20.37
C THR A 386 4.94 -4.02 19.82
N PRO A 387 4.62 -4.94 18.89
CA PRO A 387 5.66 -5.79 18.30
C PRO A 387 6.76 -5.03 17.53
N ALA A 388 6.47 -3.87 16.97
CA ALA A 388 7.51 -3.04 16.35
C ALA A 388 8.54 -2.55 17.38
N LYS A 389 8.07 -2.10 18.56
CA LYS A 389 8.95 -1.74 19.69
C LYS A 389 9.76 -2.94 20.19
N ASP A 390 9.18 -4.12 20.25
CA ASP A 390 9.91 -5.35 20.60
C ASP A 390 11.06 -5.63 19.61
N ILE A 391 10.80 -5.48 18.30
CA ILE A 391 11.83 -5.63 17.25
C ILE A 391 12.98 -4.64 17.47
N TRP A 392 12.69 -3.37 17.80
CA TRP A 392 13.69 -2.35 18.09
C TRP A 392 14.56 -2.70 19.31
N GLN A 393 13.93 -3.13 20.41
CA GLN A 393 14.65 -3.53 21.62
C GLN A 393 15.63 -4.68 21.36
N LEU A 394 15.24 -5.61 20.50
CA LEU A 394 16.10 -6.74 20.14
C LEU A 394 17.33 -6.30 19.33
N GLN A 395 17.28 -5.18 18.58
CA GLN A 395 18.44 -4.66 17.85
C GLN A 395 19.60 -4.36 18.82
N LEU A 396 19.33 -3.75 19.98
CA LEU A 396 20.35 -3.46 21.00
C LEU A 396 20.98 -4.72 21.63
N ARG A 397 20.37 -5.89 21.42
CA ARG A 397 20.76 -7.14 22.07
C ARG A 397 21.60 -8.06 21.18
N PHE A 398 21.65 -7.84 19.87
CA PHE A 398 22.37 -8.74 18.96
C PHE A 398 23.83 -8.87 19.29
N ASP A 399 24.55 -7.78 19.52
CA ASP A 399 25.98 -7.81 19.85
C ASP A 399 26.26 -8.40 21.24
N ARG A 400 25.33 -8.18 22.20
CA ARG A 400 25.49 -8.66 23.59
C ARG A 400 25.15 -10.15 23.75
N ASN A 401 24.38 -10.71 22.82
CA ASN A 401 23.90 -12.09 22.90
C ASN A 401 24.63 -13.06 21.96
N GLN A 402 25.74 -12.65 21.37
CA GLN A 402 26.64 -13.58 20.67
C GLN A 402 27.27 -14.58 21.68
N GLY A 403 27.75 -15.70 21.18
CA GLY A 403 28.28 -16.78 22.00
C GLY A 403 27.16 -17.68 22.55
N THR A 404 27.37 -18.22 23.78
CA THR A 404 26.42 -19.19 24.38
C THR A 404 25.02 -18.62 24.65
N ARG A 405 24.89 -17.32 24.77
CA ARG A 405 23.60 -16.64 24.96
C ARG A 405 22.72 -16.68 23.71
N ALA A 406 23.32 -16.91 22.55
CA ALA A 406 22.62 -16.95 21.27
C ALA A 406 21.55 -18.05 21.23
N PHE A 407 21.80 -19.22 21.84
CA PHE A 407 20.83 -20.32 21.91
C PHE A 407 19.50 -19.90 22.52
N LYS A 408 19.54 -19.16 23.63
CA LYS A 408 18.31 -18.63 24.26
C LYS A 408 17.72 -17.46 23.49
N PHE A 409 18.55 -16.68 22.82
CA PHE A 409 18.10 -15.48 22.10
C PHE A 409 17.29 -15.82 20.85
N ILE A 410 17.64 -16.90 20.13
CA ILE A 410 16.87 -17.36 18.95
C ILE A 410 15.48 -17.89 19.28
N GLU A 411 15.24 -18.28 20.54
CA GLU A 411 13.92 -18.74 21.00
C GLU A 411 12.92 -17.60 21.20
N HIS A 412 13.39 -16.34 21.15
CA HIS A 412 12.51 -15.19 21.39
C HIS A 412 11.46 -15.06 20.25
N PRO A 413 10.16 -14.90 20.54
CA PRO A 413 9.09 -14.89 19.54
C PRO A 413 9.27 -13.86 18.43
N LYS A 414 9.98 -12.75 18.70
CA LYS A 414 10.28 -11.69 17.73
C LYS A 414 11.69 -11.78 17.13
N PHE A 415 12.45 -12.83 17.48
CA PHE A 415 13.82 -12.96 17.00
C PHE A 415 13.89 -12.93 15.46
N ARG A 416 13.06 -13.70 14.79
CA ARG A 416 13.09 -13.78 13.32
C ARG A 416 12.92 -12.41 12.67
N ALA A 417 11.92 -11.63 13.10
CA ALA A 417 11.67 -10.30 12.58
C ALA A 417 12.82 -9.33 12.90
N ALA A 418 13.36 -9.40 14.13
CA ALA A 418 14.50 -8.57 14.51
C ALA A 418 15.77 -8.94 13.72
N TYR A 419 15.98 -10.23 13.45
CA TYR A 419 17.08 -10.72 12.63
C TYR A 419 16.96 -10.27 11.17
N ASP A 420 15.76 -10.34 10.59
CA ASP A 420 15.51 -9.85 9.23
C ASP A 420 15.80 -8.33 9.14
N LEU A 421 15.44 -7.54 10.17
CA LEU A 421 15.81 -6.12 10.22
C LEU A 421 17.34 -5.93 10.34
N LEU A 422 18.02 -6.74 11.16
CA LEU A 422 19.48 -6.68 11.25
C LEU A 422 20.16 -6.94 9.89
N LEU A 423 19.65 -7.88 9.11
CA LEU A 423 20.18 -8.15 7.77
C LEU A 423 19.99 -6.98 6.81
N LEU A 424 18.80 -6.34 6.80
CA LEU A 424 18.55 -5.14 5.99
C LEU A 424 19.43 -3.97 6.41
N ARG A 425 19.61 -3.78 7.70
CA ARG A 425 20.55 -2.78 8.23
C ARG A 425 21.99 -3.05 7.82
N ALA A 426 22.40 -4.30 7.85
CA ALA A 426 23.74 -4.69 7.45
C ALA A 426 24.04 -4.38 5.97
N GLU A 427 23.06 -4.56 5.11
CA GLU A 427 23.13 -4.17 3.68
C GLU A 427 23.26 -2.64 3.52
N ALA A 428 22.55 -1.87 4.33
CA ALA A 428 22.50 -0.42 4.23
C ALA A 428 23.72 0.26 4.90
N GLU A 429 24.11 -0.19 6.11
CA GLU A 429 25.10 0.45 6.99
C GLU A 429 26.53 -0.11 6.81
N GLY A 430 26.65 -1.41 6.51
CA GLY A 430 27.94 -2.07 6.46
C GLY A 430 28.65 -2.17 7.84
N GLY A 431 29.96 -2.05 7.86
CA GLY A 431 30.77 -1.90 9.06
C GLY A 431 30.56 -2.97 10.14
N ASN A 432 30.33 -2.52 11.37
CA ASN A 432 30.13 -3.42 12.52
C ASN A 432 28.77 -4.15 12.46
N VAL A 433 27.75 -3.50 11.92
CA VAL A 433 26.42 -4.11 11.75
C VAL A 433 26.51 -5.29 10.80
N ALA A 434 27.25 -5.15 9.68
CA ALA A 434 27.47 -6.25 8.73
C ALA A 434 28.24 -7.42 9.36
N LYS A 435 29.23 -7.13 10.23
CA LYS A 435 29.97 -8.19 10.97
C LYS A 435 29.04 -8.92 11.93
N SER A 436 28.20 -8.20 12.66
CA SER A 436 27.21 -8.78 13.55
C SER A 436 26.20 -9.65 12.77
N ALA A 437 25.69 -9.15 11.68
CA ALA A 437 24.75 -9.86 10.81
C ALA A 437 25.38 -11.14 10.21
N ALA A 438 26.63 -11.09 9.76
CA ALA A 438 27.35 -12.26 9.24
C ALA A 438 27.53 -13.34 10.32
N TRP A 439 27.87 -12.96 11.56
CA TRP A 439 27.96 -13.89 12.67
C TRP A 439 26.59 -14.56 12.94
N TRP A 440 25.52 -13.76 13.03
CA TRP A 440 24.18 -14.27 13.25
C TRP A 440 23.67 -15.14 12.12
N LYS A 441 24.00 -14.79 10.86
CA LYS A 441 23.68 -15.59 9.69
C LYS A 441 24.30 -16.99 9.81
N SER A 442 25.60 -17.05 10.06
CA SER A 442 26.30 -18.33 10.26
C SER A 442 25.72 -19.15 11.42
N PHE A 443 25.30 -18.47 12.52
CA PHE A 443 24.70 -19.15 13.66
C PHE A 443 23.30 -19.68 13.35
N VAL A 444 22.45 -18.91 12.67
CA VAL A 444 21.05 -19.29 12.36
C VAL A 444 20.99 -20.41 11.32
N GLU A 445 21.84 -20.34 10.29
CA GLU A 445 21.90 -21.32 9.20
C GLU A 445 22.63 -22.63 9.62
N GLY A 446 23.47 -22.59 10.65
CA GLY A 446 24.22 -23.72 11.14
C GLY A 446 23.37 -24.79 11.81
N ASN A 447 23.82 -26.06 11.71
CA ASN A 447 23.29 -27.14 12.54
C ASN A 447 23.76 -27.00 14.01
N GLU A 448 23.33 -27.88 14.91
CA GLU A 448 23.59 -27.76 16.35
C GLU A 448 25.10 -27.82 16.70
N GLU A 449 25.87 -28.65 16.02
CA GLU A 449 27.32 -28.73 16.19
C GLU A 449 28.02 -27.46 15.72
N GLN A 450 27.65 -26.96 14.53
CA GLN A 450 28.16 -25.72 13.98
C GLN A 450 27.84 -24.53 14.88
N ARG A 451 26.60 -24.40 15.38
CA ARG A 451 26.20 -23.38 16.35
C ARG A 451 27.07 -23.41 17.61
N SER A 452 27.35 -24.62 18.13
CA SER A 452 28.19 -24.79 19.29
C SER A 452 29.64 -24.32 19.05
N VAL A 453 30.19 -24.60 17.87
CA VAL A 453 31.54 -24.13 17.48
C VAL A 453 31.57 -22.60 17.34
N ILE A 454 30.59 -22.02 16.63
CA ILE A 454 30.46 -20.58 16.42
C ILE A 454 30.31 -19.85 17.77
N ALA A 455 29.48 -20.37 18.68
CA ALA A 455 29.29 -19.78 20.00
C ALA A 455 30.57 -19.79 20.87
N ARG A 456 31.35 -20.88 20.80
CA ARG A 456 32.61 -21.01 21.54
C ARG A 456 33.73 -20.08 21.02
N SER A 457 33.72 -19.75 19.73
CA SER A 457 34.74 -18.88 19.13
C SER A 457 34.76 -17.46 19.76
N VAL A 458 33.58 -16.92 20.04
CA VAL A 458 33.43 -15.59 20.66
C VAL A 458 34.00 -15.55 22.09
N ASN A 459 33.80 -16.63 22.87
CA ASN A 459 34.25 -16.70 24.26
C ASN A 459 35.82 -16.80 24.39
N LYS A 460 36.49 -17.41 23.39
CA LYS A 460 37.97 -17.46 23.37
C LYS A 460 38.59 -16.07 23.17
N GLY A 461 37.99 -15.22 22.34
CA GLY A 461 38.44 -13.84 22.10
C GLY A 461 38.34 -12.95 23.36
N SER A 462 37.30 -13.12 24.17
CA SER A 462 37.07 -12.36 25.41
C SER A 462 38.07 -12.75 26.53
N ARG A 463 38.35 -14.06 26.66
CA ARG A 463 39.35 -14.54 27.67
C ARG A 463 40.77 -14.04 27.39
N ASN A 464 41.19 -13.97 26.15
CA ASN A 464 42.52 -13.46 25.78
C ASN A 464 42.67 -11.96 26.03
N ARG A 465 41.61 -11.16 25.90
CA ARG A 465 41.62 -9.72 26.21
C ARG A 465 41.72 -9.44 27.69
N ASN A 466 41.05 -10.23 28.55
CA ASN A 466 41.15 -10.09 30.02
C ASN A 466 42.47 -10.57 30.57
N ASN A 467 43.12 -11.58 29.99
CA ASN A 467 44.44 -12.03 30.40
C ASN A 467 45.58 -11.03 30.02
N ARG A 468 45.42 -10.28 28.91
CA ARG A 468 46.36 -9.19 28.57
C ARG A 468 46.23 -7.99 29.51
N ARG A 469 45.07 -7.66 30.06
CA ARG A 469 44.88 -6.58 31.05
C ARG A 469 45.36 -6.93 32.45
N ARG A 470 45.49 -8.22 32.81
CA ARG A 470 46.02 -8.68 34.09
C ARG A 470 47.54 -8.79 34.17
N ARG A 471 48.24 -8.64 33.04
CA ARG A 471 49.72 -8.57 32.99
C ARG A 471 50.17 -7.10 32.89
N SER A 472 49.92 -6.30 33.93
CA SER A 472 50.65 -5.05 34.17
C SER A 472 52.00 -5.39 34.78
N PRO A 473 53.10 -4.76 34.38
CA PRO A 473 54.40 -5.07 34.91
C PRO A 473 54.47 -4.70 36.41
N LYS A 474 55.00 -5.62 37.22
CA LYS A 474 55.37 -5.34 38.61
C LYS A 474 56.35 -4.20 38.61
N LYS A 475 56.10 -3.15 39.42
CA LYS A 475 57.05 -2.10 39.73
C LYS A 475 58.35 -2.71 40.29
N ALA A 476 59.46 -2.31 39.73
CA ALA A 476 60.79 -2.62 40.26
C ALA A 476 60.96 -2.04 41.64
N PRO A 477 61.67 -2.72 42.53
CA PRO A 477 61.98 -2.18 43.88
C PRO A 477 62.88 -0.97 43.76
N LYS A 478 62.62 0.08 44.58
CA LYS A 478 63.49 1.21 44.77
C LYS A 478 64.76 0.71 45.51
N ALA A 479 65.93 0.94 44.92
CA ALA A 479 67.17 0.87 45.60
C ALA A 479 67.37 2.12 46.52
N GLU A 480 67.92 1.89 47.72
CA GLU A 480 68.33 2.92 48.67
C GLU A 480 69.45 3.81 48.14
#